data_06457e2d2ca33e2b9ef930d3da223050
#
_entry.id   06457e2d2ca33e2b9ef930d3da223050
#
_cell.length_a   1.000
_cell.length_b   1.000
_cell.length_c   1.000
_cell.angle_alpha   90.00
_cell.angle_beta   90.00
_cell.angle_gamma   90.00
#
_symmetry.space_group_name_H-M   'P 1'
#
loop_
_entity.id
_entity.type
_entity.pdbx_description
1 polymer ?
#
loop_
_entity_poly.entity_id
_entity_poly.type
_entity_poly.pdbx_seq_one_letter_code
_entity_poly.pdbx_strand_id
1 'polypeptide(L)'
;IPSSLVGSEMCIRDRNSRRHLISAWNPSVLPDTSKSFETNVANGKAALPPCHAFFQFHVINGKLSCQLYQRSADIFLGVPFNIASYSLLTLMIAQVCDLEPGDFIHTFGDAHIYTNHFEQMKLQLTREPKKLPTIKINNEVKNIFDFKFEDFILENYDPHPHIKGKVAV
;
A
#
# COMPACT_ATOMS: atom_id res chain seq x y z
N ILE A 1 1.62 8.98 -10.69
CA ILE A 1 3.09 8.90 -10.52
C ILE A 1 3.53 7.83 -11.50
N PRO A 2 4.46 8.11 -12.40
CA PRO A 2 4.96 7.06 -13.26
C PRO A 2 5.71 6.05 -12.39
N SER A 3 5.07 4.91 -12.13
CA SER A 3 5.66 3.75 -11.46
C SER A 3 6.90 3.20 -12.20
N SER A 4 7.05 3.61 -13.48
CA SER A 4 8.25 3.33 -14.29
C SER A 4 9.56 3.84 -13.68
N LEU A 5 9.52 4.96 -12.96
CA LEU A 5 10.73 5.55 -12.38
C LEU A 5 11.29 4.70 -11.23
N VAL A 6 10.46 4.14 -10.37
CA VAL A 6 10.96 3.41 -9.20
C VAL A 6 11.61 2.09 -9.60
N GLY A 7 10.96 1.28 -10.41
CA GLY A 7 11.52 -0.01 -10.84
C GLY A 7 12.78 0.15 -11.69
N SER A 8 12.76 1.06 -12.67
CA SER A 8 13.91 1.29 -13.56
C SER A 8 15.07 1.97 -12.85
N GLU A 9 14.83 2.97 -12.02
CA GLU A 9 15.88 3.66 -11.25
C GLU A 9 16.55 2.71 -10.25
N MET A 10 15.79 1.88 -9.54
CA MET A 10 16.33 0.92 -8.60
C MET A 10 17.12 -0.19 -9.29
N CYS A 11 16.65 -0.69 -10.42
CA CYS A 11 17.34 -1.77 -11.14
C CYS A 11 18.59 -1.31 -11.89
N ILE A 12 18.61 -0.05 -12.36
CA ILE A 12 19.57 0.43 -13.34
C ILE A 12 20.68 1.29 -12.73
N ARG A 13 20.38 2.16 -11.76
CA ARG A 13 21.33 3.20 -11.34
C ARG A 13 22.07 2.92 -10.04
N ASP A 14 21.37 2.79 -8.95
CA ASP A 14 22.01 2.65 -7.63
C ASP A 14 21.07 1.95 -6.65
N ARG A 15 21.19 0.64 -6.56
CA ARG A 15 20.36 -0.20 -5.67
C ARG A 15 20.44 0.22 -4.21
N ASN A 16 21.56 0.78 -3.79
CA ASN A 16 21.80 1.19 -2.39
C ASN A 16 21.46 2.65 -2.12
N SER A 17 20.84 3.34 -3.10
CA SER A 17 20.47 4.73 -2.94
C SER A 17 19.42 4.93 -1.85
N ARG A 18 19.58 6.00 -1.08
CA ARG A 18 18.59 6.47 -0.10
C ARG A 18 17.56 7.42 -0.73
N ARG A 19 17.51 7.51 -2.07
CA ARG A 19 16.70 8.46 -2.84
C ARG A 19 15.53 7.81 -3.57
N HIS A 20 15.28 6.52 -3.34
CA HIS A 20 14.12 5.79 -3.88
C HIS A 20 12.85 6.16 -3.10
N LEU A 21 12.37 7.36 -3.36
CA LEU A 21 11.37 8.03 -2.57
C LEU A 21 10.25 8.54 -3.47
N ILE A 22 9.02 8.20 -3.10
CA ILE A 22 7.82 8.52 -3.87
C ILE A 22 6.90 9.37 -3.01
N SER A 23 6.51 10.54 -3.52
CA SER A 23 5.49 11.39 -2.92
C SER A 23 4.25 11.41 -3.80
N ALA A 24 3.12 11.04 -3.19
CA ALA A 24 1.80 11.19 -3.81
C ALA A 24 1.16 12.55 -3.46
N TRP A 25 1.78 13.31 -2.56
CA TRP A 25 1.27 14.60 -2.11
C TRP A 25 1.64 15.70 -3.11
N ASN A 26 0.66 16.12 -3.91
CA ASN A 26 0.81 17.24 -4.84
C ASN A 26 -0.11 18.38 -4.41
N PRO A 27 0.42 19.46 -3.82
CA PRO A 27 -0.38 20.59 -3.35
C PRO A 27 -1.23 21.25 -4.43
N SER A 28 -0.79 21.22 -5.69
CA SER A 28 -1.50 21.87 -6.80
C SER A 28 -2.84 21.23 -7.15
N VAL A 29 -3.03 19.95 -6.78
CA VAL A 29 -4.26 19.19 -7.06
C VAL A 29 -5.08 18.89 -5.81
N LEU A 30 -4.71 19.42 -4.66
CA LEU A 30 -5.52 19.24 -3.45
C LEU A 30 -6.90 19.89 -3.63
N PRO A 31 -7.97 19.27 -3.09
CA PRO A 31 -9.31 19.83 -3.17
C PRO A 31 -9.42 21.12 -2.35
N ASP A 32 -10.23 22.03 -2.84
CA ASP A 32 -10.64 23.23 -2.12
C ASP A 32 -11.78 22.85 -1.16
N THR A 33 -11.53 22.93 0.13
CA THR A 33 -12.49 22.54 1.19
C THR A 33 -13.73 23.41 1.26
N SER A 34 -13.72 24.59 0.60
CA SER A 34 -14.88 25.49 0.50
C SER A 34 -15.85 25.11 -0.62
N LYS A 35 -15.48 24.15 -1.47
CA LYS A 35 -16.24 23.72 -2.64
C LYS A 35 -16.74 22.28 -2.48
N SER A 36 -17.82 21.94 -3.21
CA SER A 36 -18.31 20.57 -3.24
C SER A 36 -17.30 19.62 -3.91
N PHE A 37 -17.47 18.32 -3.64
CA PHE A 37 -16.69 17.25 -4.26
C PHE A 37 -16.75 17.33 -5.79
N GLU A 38 -17.95 17.45 -6.36
CA GLU A 38 -18.18 17.51 -7.81
C GLU A 38 -17.49 18.72 -8.42
N THR A 39 -17.54 19.88 -7.75
CA THR A 39 -16.87 21.10 -8.20
C THR A 39 -15.35 20.93 -8.21
N ASN A 40 -14.78 20.29 -7.19
CA ASN A 40 -13.35 20.01 -7.15
C ASN A 40 -12.93 19.08 -8.29
N VAL A 41 -13.63 17.97 -8.49
CA VAL A 41 -13.34 17.01 -9.57
C VAL A 41 -13.46 17.69 -10.95
N ALA A 42 -14.51 18.46 -11.19
CA ALA A 42 -14.71 19.20 -12.45
C ALA A 42 -13.56 20.21 -12.73
N ASN A 43 -12.92 20.74 -11.69
CA ASN A 43 -11.76 21.63 -11.78
C ASN A 43 -10.40 20.86 -11.79
N GLY A 44 -10.39 19.56 -12.00
CA GLY A 44 -9.18 18.75 -12.08
C GLY A 44 -8.45 18.58 -10.74
N LYS A 45 -9.14 18.78 -9.61
CA LYS A 45 -8.61 18.52 -8.29
C LYS A 45 -8.79 17.05 -7.92
N ALA A 46 -7.97 16.57 -7.00
CA ALA A 46 -8.13 15.23 -6.45
C ALA A 46 -9.50 15.09 -5.77
N ALA A 47 -10.13 13.94 -5.94
CA ALA A 47 -11.38 13.63 -5.26
C ALA A 47 -11.20 13.62 -3.74
N LEU A 48 -10.10 12.99 -3.28
CA LEU A 48 -9.65 13.00 -1.90
C LEU A 48 -8.13 13.23 -1.87
N PRO A 49 -7.60 13.93 -0.86
CA PRO A 49 -6.16 13.99 -0.65
C PRO A 49 -5.60 12.58 -0.42
N PRO A 50 -4.45 12.21 -1.04
CA PRO A 50 -3.91 10.86 -0.87
C PRO A 50 -3.58 10.57 0.60
N CYS A 51 -4.09 9.44 1.11
CA CYS A 51 -3.77 8.96 2.46
C CYS A 51 -2.37 8.34 2.50
N HIS A 52 -1.99 7.62 1.45
CA HIS A 52 -0.64 7.07 1.23
C HIS A 52 0.26 8.19 0.69
N ALA A 53 0.60 9.14 1.56
CA ALA A 53 1.19 10.39 1.11
C ALA A 53 2.63 10.24 0.62
N PHE A 54 3.35 9.26 1.18
CA PHE A 54 4.79 9.18 1.00
C PHE A 54 5.31 7.78 1.31
N PHE A 55 6.16 7.22 0.44
CA PHE A 55 6.84 5.97 0.73
C PHE A 55 8.24 5.92 0.13
N GLN A 56 9.10 5.09 0.73
CA GLN A 56 10.50 4.96 0.38
C GLN A 56 10.90 3.49 0.33
N PHE A 57 11.70 3.14 -0.68
CA PHE A 57 12.38 1.86 -0.72
C PHE A 57 13.83 1.98 -0.28
N HIS A 58 14.33 0.94 0.37
CA HIS A 58 15.70 0.86 0.82
C HIS A 58 16.24 -0.57 0.68
N VAL A 59 17.46 -0.71 0.18
CA VAL A 59 18.13 -2.00 0.01
C VAL A 59 19.28 -2.11 1.00
N ILE A 60 19.27 -3.19 1.80
CA ILE A 60 20.37 -3.55 2.69
C ILE A 60 20.66 -5.04 2.50
N ASN A 61 21.91 -5.40 2.27
CA ASN A 61 22.36 -6.79 2.14
C ASN A 61 21.53 -7.60 1.13
N GLY A 62 21.15 -6.99 -0.01
CA GLY A 62 20.35 -7.63 -1.05
C GLY A 62 18.85 -7.75 -0.75
N LYS A 63 18.37 -7.18 0.36
CA LYS A 63 16.96 -7.18 0.75
C LYS A 63 16.31 -5.81 0.54
N LEU A 64 15.15 -5.80 -0.12
CA LEU A 64 14.35 -4.61 -0.37
C LEU A 64 13.32 -4.41 0.72
N SER A 65 13.42 -3.33 1.47
CA SER A 65 12.43 -2.89 2.44
C SER A 65 11.65 -1.69 1.93
N CYS A 66 10.40 -1.55 2.39
CA CYS A 66 9.54 -0.42 2.08
C CYS A 66 9.04 0.23 3.36
N GLN A 67 9.17 1.56 3.47
CA GLN A 67 8.51 2.33 4.52
C GLN A 67 7.42 3.20 3.91
N LEU A 68 6.20 3.06 4.41
CA LEU A 68 5.05 3.89 4.06
C LEU A 68 4.72 4.84 5.21
N TYR A 69 4.59 6.14 4.92
CA TYR A 69 3.91 7.09 5.77
C TYR A 69 2.48 7.31 5.27
N GLN A 70 1.50 6.85 6.05
CA GLN A 70 0.08 7.06 5.80
C GLN A 70 -0.45 8.13 6.74
N ARG A 71 -0.81 9.30 6.19
CA ARG A 71 -1.24 10.46 6.98
C ARG A 71 -2.57 10.26 7.71
N SER A 72 -3.45 9.42 7.19
CA SER A 72 -4.78 9.13 7.72
C SER A 72 -5.09 7.65 7.49
N ALA A 73 -5.38 6.91 8.55
CA ALA A 73 -5.46 5.45 8.54
C ALA A 73 -6.72 4.96 9.26
N ASP A 74 -7.72 4.54 8.48
CA ASP A 74 -8.87 3.78 8.98
C ASP A 74 -8.40 2.35 9.32
N ILE A 75 -8.32 2.07 10.61
CA ILE A 75 -7.76 0.79 11.11
C ILE A 75 -8.62 -0.40 10.71
N PHE A 76 -9.94 -0.23 10.60
CA PHE A 76 -10.84 -1.34 10.32
C PHE A 76 -10.93 -1.69 8.82
N LEU A 77 -11.28 -0.73 7.97
CA LEU A 77 -11.47 -1.00 6.54
C LEU A 77 -10.21 -0.75 5.69
N GLY A 78 -9.46 0.31 6.00
CA GLY A 78 -8.36 0.77 5.14
C GLY A 78 -7.05 0.03 5.36
N VAL A 79 -6.57 0.00 6.59
CA VAL A 79 -5.21 -0.49 6.93
C VAL A 79 -4.94 -1.92 6.47
N PRO A 80 -5.84 -2.91 6.58
CA PRO A 80 -5.57 -4.27 6.09
C PRO A 80 -5.27 -4.31 4.58
N PHE A 81 -6.03 -3.56 3.78
CA PHE A 81 -5.78 -3.45 2.34
C PHE A 81 -4.49 -2.68 2.02
N ASN A 82 -4.17 -1.66 2.82
CA ASN A 82 -2.95 -0.89 2.65
C ASN A 82 -1.71 -1.77 2.90
N ILE A 83 -1.72 -2.58 3.97
CA ILE A 83 -0.67 -3.55 4.26
C ILE A 83 -0.51 -4.54 3.09
N ALA A 84 -1.60 -5.15 2.65
CA ALA A 84 -1.57 -6.11 1.55
C ALA A 84 -1.01 -5.49 0.26
N SER A 85 -1.46 -4.29 -0.11
CA SER A 85 -1.06 -3.60 -1.33
C SER A 85 0.44 -3.24 -1.35
N TYR A 86 0.95 -2.67 -0.26
CA TYR A 86 2.36 -2.26 -0.20
C TYR A 86 3.31 -3.44 0.03
N SER A 87 2.86 -4.48 0.74
CA SER A 87 3.61 -5.73 0.82
C SER A 87 3.74 -6.38 -0.57
N LEU A 88 2.64 -6.46 -1.32
CA LEU A 88 2.66 -6.97 -2.69
C LEU A 88 3.56 -6.13 -3.60
N LEU A 89 3.45 -4.81 -3.53
CA LEU A 89 4.32 -3.90 -4.30
C LEU A 89 5.80 -4.13 -3.97
N THR A 90 6.13 -4.34 -2.69
CA THR A 90 7.51 -4.63 -2.26
C THR A 90 8.01 -5.95 -2.86
N LEU A 91 7.18 -6.99 -2.85
CA LEU A 91 7.51 -8.28 -3.46
C LEU A 91 7.72 -8.17 -4.98
N MET A 92 6.82 -7.47 -5.68
CA MET A 92 6.93 -7.25 -7.13
C MET A 92 8.22 -6.52 -7.51
N ILE A 93 8.56 -5.44 -6.79
CA ILE A 93 9.78 -4.67 -7.05
C ILE A 93 11.01 -5.50 -6.69
N ALA A 94 11.01 -6.22 -5.58
CA ALA A 94 12.11 -7.10 -5.20
C ALA A 94 12.39 -8.11 -6.33
N GLN A 95 11.36 -8.78 -6.86
CA GLN A 95 11.50 -9.75 -7.95
C GLN A 95 12.09 -9.13 -9.22
N VAL A 96 11.53 -8.02 -9.72
CA VAL A 96 12.00 -7.42 -10.98
C VAL A 96 13.38 -6.77 -10.85
N CYS A 97 13.84 -6.48 -9.63
CA CYS A 97 15.18 -5.96 -9.35
C CYS A 97 16.18 -7.03 -8.90
N ASP A 98 15.80 -8.30 -8.93
CA ASP A 98 16.63 -9.42 -8.46
C ASP A 98 17.15 -9.17 -7.03
N LEU A 99 16.22 -8.89 -6.13
CA LEU A 99 16.42 -8.66 -4.69
C LEU A 99 15.52 -9.61 -3.89
N GLU A 100 15.94 -9.91 -2.66
CA GLU A 100 15.06 -10.56 -1.71
C GLU A 100 14.10 -9.54 -1.07
N PRO A 101 12.87 -9.92 -0.71
CA PRO A 101 12.00 -9.07 0.07
C PRO A 101 12.56 -8.87 1.49
N GLY A 102 12.53 -7.63 1.96
CA GLY A 102 12.83 -7.22 3.32
C GLY A 102 11.58 -6.90 4.12
N ASP A 103 11.66 -5.85 4.95
CA ASP A 103 10.57 -5.44 5.82
C ASP A 103 9.63 -4.44 5.15
N PHE A 104 8.34 -4.54 5.47
CA PHE A 104 7.38 -3.46 5.24
C PHE A 104 7.12 -2.72 6.56
N ILE A 105 7.50 -1.46 6.61
CA ILE A 105 7.33 -0.59 7.77
C ILE A 105 6.17 0.37 7.48
N HIS A 106 5.12 0.31 8.29
CA HIS A 106 3.93 1.13 8.13
C HIS A 106 3.82 2.15 9.26
N THR A 107 4.03 3.42 8.94
CA THR A 107 3.96 4.54 9.88
C THR A 107 2.66 5.30 9.67
N PHE A 108 1.89 5.49 10.74
CA PHE A 108 0.64 6.23 10.72
C PHE A 108 0.82 7.66 11.25
N GLY A 109 0.18 8.61 10.61
CA GLY A 109 -0.04 9.94 11.16
C GLY A 109 -1.24 9.91 12.10
N ASP A 110 -2.45 10.00 11.54
CA ASP A 110 -3.70 9.83 12.28
C ASP A 110 -4.23 8.41 12.09
N ALA A 111 -4.12 7.56 13.11
CA ALA A 111 -4.69 6.22 13.15
C ALA A 111 -6.00 6.25 13.93
N HIS A 112 -7.10 5.92 13.26
CA HIS A 112 -8.43 6.06 13.84
C HIS A 112 -9.35 4.86 13.57
N ILE A 113 -10.36 4.73 14.42
CA ILE A 113 -11.48 3.81 14.26
C ILE A 113 -12.75 4.65 14.22
N TYR A 114 -13.52 4.54 13.15
CA TYR A 114 -14.82 5.21 13.08
C TYR A 114 -15.80 4.64 14.10
N THR A 115 -16.66 5.48 14.65
CA THR A 115 -17.62 5.09 15.71
C THR A 115 -18.57 3.98 15.29
N ASN A 116 -18.95 3.93 14.00
CA ASN A 116 -19.78 2.88 13.41
C ASN A 116 -19.04 1.55 13.23
N HIS A 117 -17.75 1.45 13.59
CA HIS A 117 -16.94 0.23 13.49
C HIS A 117 -16.52 -0.33 14.86
N PHE A 118 -16.94 0.26 15.97
CA PHE A 118 -16.51 -0.20 17.30
C PHE A 118 -16.90 -1.65 17.59
N GLU A 119 -18.13 -2.05 17.25
CA GLU A 119 -18.56 -3.44 17.49
C GLU A 119 -17.82 -4.44 16.60
N GLN A 120 -17.52 -4.06 15.35
CA GLN A 120 -16.70 -4.85 14.45
C GLN A 120 -15.28 -5.03 14.99
N MET A 121 -14.68 -3.97 15.51
CA MET A 121 -13.35 -4.03 16.11
C MET A 121 -13.32 -4.88 17.38
N LYS A 122 -14.34 -4.76 18.26
CA LYS A 122 -14.48 -5.65 19.41
C LYS A 122 -14.54 -7.11 18.99
N LEU A 123 -15.37 -7.43 17.99
CA LEU A 123 -15.44 -8.79 17.44
C LEU A 123 -14.09 -9.24 16.87
N GLN A 124 -13.40 -8.38 16.13
CA GLN A 124 -12.06 -8.71 15.59
C GLN A 124 -11.05 -9.04 16.70
N LEU A 125 -11.08 -8.32 17.81
CA LEU A 125 -10.18 -8.53 18.95
C LEU A 125 -10.44 -9.86 19.71
N THR A 126 -11.61 -10.48 19.53
CA THR A 126 -11.90 -11.80 20.12
C THR A 126 -11.36 -12.97 19.27
N ARG A 127 -10.85 -12.71 18.08
CA ARG A 127 -10.40 -13.74 17.16
C ARG A 127 -8.95 -14.12 17.42
N GLU A 128 -8.70 -15.41 17.52
CA GLU A 128 -7.33 -15.91 17.57
C GLU A 128 -6.65 -15.75 16.21
N PRO A 129 -5.41 -15.26 16.17
CA PRO A 129 -4.66 -15.14 14.92
C PRO A 129 -4.46 -16.52 14.27
N LYS A 130 -4.72 -16.60 12.97
CA LYS A 130 -4.45 -17.81 12.19
C LYS A 130 -3.07 -17.75 11.54
N LYS A 131 -2.63 -18.88 10.98
CA LYS A 131 -1.39 -18.94 10.20
C LYS A 131 -1.48 -17.95 9.05
N LEU A 132 -0.42 -17.18 8.85
CA LEU A 132 -0.35 -16.22 7.75
C LEU A 132 -0.33 -16.93 6.40
N PRO A 133 -1.03 -16.40 5.39
CA PRO A 133 -0.95 -16.90 4.03
C PRO A 133 0.42 -16.60 3.41
N THR A 134 0.71 -17.28 2.33
CA THR A 134 1.85 -16.99 1.47
C THR A 134 1.37 -16.63 0.08
N ILE A 135 2.15 -15.82 -0.64
CA ILE A 135 1.89 -15.48 -2.03
C ILE A 135 3.05 -16.00 -2.89
N LYS A 136 2.69 -16.71 -3.97
CA LYS A 136 3.63 -17.04 -5.05
C LYS A 136 3.44 -16.06 -6.19
N ILE A 137 4.54 -15.59 -6.74
CA ILE A 137 4.57 -14.68 -7.88
C ILE A 137 5.27 -15.43 -9.02
N ASN A 138 4.73 -15.32 -10.24
CA ASN A 138 5.34 -15.87 -11.42
C ASN A 138 6.74 -15.28 -11.65
N ASN A 139 7.78 -16.09 -11.48
CA ASN A 139 9.18 -15.66 -11.52
C ASN A 139 9.70 -15.32 -12.93
N GLU A 140 8.94 -15.64 -13.98
CA GLU A 140 9.27 -15.28 -15.36
C GLU A 140 9.05 -13.80 -15.67
N VAL A 141 8.21 -13.12 -14.88
CA VAL A 141 7.94 -11.68 -15.06
C VAL A 141 9.15 -10.87 -14.58
N LYS A 142 9.75 -10.10 -15.49
CA LYS A 142 10.96 -9.28 -15.25
C LYS A 142 10.73 -7.78 -15.36
N ASN A 143 9.54 -7.36 -15.77
CA ASN A 143 9.16 -5.95 -15.84
C ASN A 143 7.89 -5.73 -15.02
N ILE A 144 7.87 -4.70 -14.18
CA ILE A 144 6.78 -4.44 -13.26
C ILE A 144 5.44 -4.17 -13.97
N PHE A 145 5.46 -3.74 -15.22
CA PHE A 145 4.25 -3.48 -16.01
C PHE A 145 3.69 -4.72 -16.72
N ASP A 146 4.43 -5.81 -16.71
CA ASP A 146 4.02 -7.05 -17.39
C ASP A 146 3.24 -7.98 -16.46
N PHE A 147 3.19 -7.68 -15.15
CA PHE A 147 2.41 -8.44 -14.19
C PHE A 147 0.92 -8.41 -14.52
N LYS A 148 0.30 -9.57 -14.46
CA LYS A 148 -1.14 -9.80 -14.61
C LYS A 148 -1.70 -10.43 -13.34
N PHE A 149 -3.01 -10.41 -13.17
CA PHE A 149 -3.65 -10.99 -11.99
C PHE A 149 -3.29 -12.47 -11.80
N GLU A 150 -3.18 -13.21 -12.89
CA GLU A 150 -2.88 -14.64 -12.92
C GLU A 150 -1.44 -14.97 -12.47
N ASP A 151 -0.55 -13.98 -12.42
CA ASP A 151 0.82 -14.16 -11.95
C ASP A 151 0.93 -14.25 -10.42
N PHE A 152 -0.19 -14.06 -9.70
CA PHE A 152 -0.24 -14.07 -8.24
C PHE A 152 -1.09 -15.23 -7.73
N ILE A 153 -0.52 -16.12 -6.93
CA ILE A 153 -1.23 -17.23 -6.32
C ILE A 153 -1.16 -17.08 -4.80
N LEU A 154 -2.32 -16.84 -4.18
CA LEU A 154 -2.43 -16.79 -2.73
C LEU A 154 -2.60 -18.22 -2.20
N GLU A 155 -1.70 -18.65 -1.31
CA GLU A 155 -1.68 -19.98 -0.74
C GLU A 155 -1.97 -19.95 0.76
N ASN A 156 -2.60 -21.02 1.27
CA ASN A 156 -2.88 -21.19 2.69
C ASN A 156 -3.72 -20.07 3.30
N TYR A 157 -4.54 -19.40 2.51
CA TYR A 157 -5.43 -18.36 3.01
C TYR A 157 -6.70 -18.97 3.61
N ASP A 158 -6.73 -19.05 4.94
CA ASP A 158 -7.87 -19.53 5.73
C ASP A 158 -8.35 -18.42 6.69
N PRO A 159 -9.09 -17.42 6.21
CA PRO A 159 -9.51 -16.30 7.04
C PRO A 159 -10.67 -16.68 7.97
N HIS A 160 -10.84 -15.91 9.04
CA HIS A 160 -12.11 -15.91 9.78
C HIS A 160 -13.26 -15.37 8.88
N PRO A 161 -14.53 -15.66 9.23
CA PRO A 161 -15.66 -15.12 8.50
C PRO A 161 -15.61 -13.58 8.37
N HIS A 162 -16.06 -13.08 7.23
CA HIS A 162 -16.06 -11.64 6.95
C HIS A 162 -16.85 -10.84 8.01
N ILE A 163 -16.30 -9.73 8.46
CA ILE A 163 -16.99 -8.75 9.31
C ILE A 163 -17.43 -7.58 8.42
N LYS A 164 -18.74 -7.46 8.22
CA LYS A 164 -19.29 -6.40 7.38
C LYS A 164 -19.22 -5.04 8.08
N GLY A 165 -18.66 -4.04 7.40
CA GLY A 165 -18.64 -2.65 7.81
C GLY A 165 -19.17 -1.74 6.72
N LYS A 166 -19.86 -0.65 7.08
CA LYS A 166 -20.25 0.41 6.14
C LYS A 166 -19.12 1.42 6.07
N VAL A 167 -18.79 1.87 4.86
CA VAL A 167 -17.86 2.98 4.69
C VAL A 167 -18.38 4.19 5.45
N ALA A 168 -17.56 4.78 6.30
CA ALA A 168 -17.85 6.06 6.94
C ALA A 168 -17.60 7.18 5.93
N VAL A 169 -18.56 8.09 5.81
CA VAL A 169 -18.51 9.26 4.91
C VAL A 169 -18.53 10.52 5.74
#